data_5056d1b86567a004ca453e02b323baa9
#
_entry.id   5056d1b86567a004ca453e02b323baa9
#
_cell.length_a   1.000
_cell.length_b   1.000
_cell.length_c   1.000
_cell.angle_alpha   90.00
_cell.angle_beta   90.00
_cell.angle_gamma   90.00
#
_symmetry.space_group_name_H-M   'P 1'
#
loop_
_entity.id
_entity.type
_entity.pdbx_description
1 polymer ?
#
loop_
_entity_poly.entity_id
_entity_poly.type
_entity_poly.pdbx_seq_one_letter_code
_entity_poly.pdbx_strand_id
1 'polypeptide(L)'
;MKKLTPNAQEVMINRYALRDDSGKPTEKVEDILARCAHVVAQAEHAYRDGTTPEKVEKMFVSLLSEFRFMPNGRTLANAGTGWGQLANCFVLPIDDDMGRAQDGIFSTLRNAVLILQSGGGVGFSFGRIRPKGDSIGSSKGKATGVVSFLKVYDTAFWVIGQGGGRRSACMAVLPVHHPDIYDFIHCKEKEGVIEHFNISVGITDAFMRAVEKNTDFPLINPRNGGVWKKVKARELFVEIVKFAHHNGEPGVLFLDAANRENPT
;
A
#
# COMPACT_ATOMS: atom_id res chain seq x y z
N MET A 1 -7.58 32.89 -5.05
CA MET A 1 -7.46 31.46 -5.51
C MET A 1 -7.56 31.42 -7.03
N LYS A 2 -6.81 30.52 -7.69
CA LYS A 2 -6.96 30.26 -9.12
C LYS A 2 -8.34 29.62 -9.40
N LYS A 3 -9.02 30.05 -10.48
CA LYS A 3 -10.39 29.62 -10.79
C LYS A 3 -10.43 28.11 -11.11
N LEU A 4 -11.28 27.37 -10.40
CA LEU A 4 -11.58 25.96 -10.69
C LEU A 4 -12.70 25.82 -11.72
N THR A 5 -12.70 24.71 -12.45
CA THR A 5 -13.88 24.28 -13.22
C THR A 5 -15.03 23.91 -12.28
N PRO A 6 -16.30 24.02 -12.71
CA PRO A 6 -17.44 23.60 -11.88
C PRO A 6 -17.31 22.16 -11.35
N ASN A 7 -16.91 21.23 -12.19
CA ASN A 7 -16.70 19.84 -11.80
C ASN A 7 -15.60 19.67 -10.74
N ALA A 8 -14.47 20.36 -10.89
CA ALA A 8 -13.39 20.31 -9.90
C ALA A 8 -13.83 20.88 -8.55
N GLN A 9 -14.62 21.97 -8.56
CA GLN A 9 -15.18 22.57 -7.36
C GLN A 9 -16.15 21.61 -6.66
N GLU A 10 -17.05 20.97 -7.42
CA GLU A 10 -17.99 19.97 -6.90
C GLU A 10 -17.27 18.77 -6.27
N VAL A 11 -16.24 18.23 -6.95
CA VAL A 11 -15.43 17.14 -6.42
C VAL A 11 -14.73 17.51 -5.13
N MET A 12 -14.14 18.73 -5.06
CA MET A 12 -13.47 19.21 -3.84
C MET A 12 -14.46 19.29 -2.66
N ILE A 13 -15.63 19.90 -2.86
CA ILE A 13 -16.64 20.03 -1.82
C ILE A 13 -17.19 18.66 -1.40
N ASN A 14 -17.59 17.84 -2.37
CA ASN A 14 -18.22 16.55 -2.06
C ASN A 14 -17.28 15.57 -1.34
N ARG A 15 -15.97 15.63 -1.58
CA ARG A 15 -14.99 14.68 -1.04
C ARG A 15 -14.27 15.15 0.21
N TYR A 16 -14.09 16.48 0.38
CA TYR A 16 -13.13 17.00 1.36
C TYR A 16 -13.69 18.05 2.32
N ALA A 17 -14.86 18.66 2.01
CA ALA A 17 -15.49 19.61 2.92
C ALA A 17 -15.97 18.94 4.19
N LEU A 18 -15.81 19.62 5.31
CA LEU A 18 -16.47 19.26 6.56
C LEU A 18 -17.99 19.32 6.38
N ARG A 19 -18.68 18.48 7.13
CA ARG A 19 -20.14 18.37 7.07
C ARG A 19 -20.75 18.59 8.45
N ASP A 20 -21.95 19.16 8.47
CA ASP A 20 -22.77 19.25 9.66
C ASP A 20 -23.46 17.89 9.99
N ASP A 21 -24.20 17.85 11.09
CA ASP A 21 -24.93 16.65 11.53
C ASP A 21 -25.98 16.16 10.52
N SER A 22 -26.42 17.01 9.59
CA SER A 22 -27.33 16.65 8.50
C SER A 22 -26.59 16.13 7.26
N GLY A 23 -25.26 16.08 7.29
CA GLY A 23 -24.42 15.65 6.17
C GLY A 23 -24.18 16.73 5.09
N LYS A 24 -24.62 18.00 5.33
CA LYS A 24 -24.43 19.10 4.39
C LYS A 24 -23.02 19.68 4.50
N PRO A 25 -22.33 19.93 3.36
CA PRO A 25 -21.04 20.61 3.37
C PRO A 25 -21.10 21.99 4.02
N THR A 26 -20.15 22.28 4.93
CA THR A 26 -20.04 23.55 5.66
C THR A 26 -18.88 24.41 5.17
N GLU A 27 -18.04 23.89 4.30
CA GLU A 27 -16.86 24.57 3.77
C GLU A 27 -16.93 24.79 2.27
N LYS A 28 -16.35 25.89 1.81
CA LYS A 28 -15.99 26.13 0.42
C LYS A 28 -14.57 25.60 0.16
N VAL A 29 -14.14 25.60 -1.11
CA VAL A 29 -12.79 25.12 -1.47
C VAL A 29 -11.68 25.90 -0.76
N GLU A 30 -11.85 27.23 -0.66
CA GLU A 30 -10.91 28.10 0.04
C GLU A 30 -10.74 27.72 1.52
N ASP A 31 -11.84 27.38 2.19
CA ASP A 31 -11.85 26.99 3.61
C ASP A 31 -11.13 25.66 3.81
N ILE A 32 -11.35 24.68 2.91
CA ILE A 32 -10.65 23.38 2.92
C ILE A 32 -9.13 23.60 2.82
N LEU A 33 -8.68 24.42 1.87
CA LEU A 33 -7.26 24.68 1.66
C LEU A 33 -6.63 25.45 2.83
N ALA A 34 -7.34 26.43 3.38
CA ALA A 34 -6.90 27.21 4.54
C ALA A 34 -6.78 26.32 5.78
N ARG A 35 -7.77 25.46 6.05
CA ARG A 35 -7.76 24.50 7.15
C ARG A 35 -6.55 23.55 7.05
N CYS A 36 -6.27 23.01 5.86
CA CYS A 36 -5.11 22.16 5.64
C CYS A 36 -3.80 22.90 5.90
N ALA A 37 -3.66 24.13 5.38
CA ALA A 37 -2.48 24.95 5.58
C ALA A 37 -2.26 25.26 7.07
N HIS A 38 -3.32 25.66 7.77
CA HIS A 38 -3.29 25.95 9.20
C HIS A 38 -2.79 24.76 10.02
N VAL A 39 -3.42 23.59 9.85
CA VAL A 39 -3.09 22.40 10.63
C VAL A 39 -1.67 21.91 10.39
N VAL A 40 -1.21 21.90 9.13
CA VAL A 40 0.14 21.44 8.82
C VAL A 40 1.19 22.44 9.33
N ALA A 41 0.90 23.74 9.27
CA ALA A 41 1.80 24.76 9.78
C ALA A 41 2.02 24.68 11.31
N GLN A 42 1.11 24.07 12.07
CA GLN A 42 1.32 23.88 13.53
C GLN A 42 2.54 23.01 13.84
N ALA A 43 3.02 22.20 12.90
CA ALA A 43 4.23 21.42 13.07
C ALA A 43 5.47 22.28 13.33
N GLU A 44 5.46 23.57 12.93
CA GLU A 44 6.56 24.51 13.17
C GLU A 44 6.84 24.74 14.66
N HIS A 45 5.86 24.50 15.54
CA HIS A 45 6.09 24.55 16.98
C HIS A 45 7.15 23.56 17.48
N ALA A 46 7.41 22.48 16.73
CA ALA A 46 8.41 21.49 17.06
C ALA A 46 9.84 21.92 16.63
N TYR A 47 9.95 22.90 15.75
CA TYR A 47 11.23 23.39 15.23
C TYR A 47 11.67 24.67 15.93
N ARG A 48 12.99 24.91 16.02
CA ARG A 48 13.57 26.05 16.75
C ARG A 48 14.42 26.95 15.84
N ASP A 49 14.04 27.06 14.58
CA ASP A 49 14.77 27.85 13.57
C ASP A 49 14.30 29.32 13.47
N GLY A 50 13.37 29.74 14.33
CA GLY A 50 12.78 31.08 14.33
C GLY A 50 11.66 31.29 13.32
N THR A 51 11.24 30.24 12.60
CA THR A 51 10.07 30.27 11.73
C THR A 51 8.81 30.16 12.58
N THR A 52 7.79 30.97 12.28
CA THR A 52 6.51 30.87 13.02
C THR A 52 5.43 30.16 12.20
N PRO A 53 4.49 29.45 12.87
CA PRO A 53 3.38 28.79 12.20
C PRO A 53 2.59 29.74 11.28
N GLU A 54 2.36 30.99 11.69
CA GLU A 54 1.60 31.96 10.90
C GLU A 54 2.30 32.33 9.58
N LYS A 55 3.65 32.40 9.59
CA LYS A 55 4.43 32.65 8.38
C LYS A 55 4.35 31.49 7.41
N VAL A 56 4.45 30.25 7.93
CA VAL A 56 4.37 29.01 7.14
C VAL A 56 2.96 28.81 6.61
N GLU A 57 1.93 29.05 7.44
CA GLU A 57 0.54 29.00 7.03
C GLU A 57 0.25 29.89 5.83
N LYS A 58 0.68 31.15 5.87
CA LYS A 58 0.53 32.07 4.73
C LYS A 58 1.20 31.57 3.46
N MET A 59 2.38 30.98 3.60
CA MET A 59 3.10 30.39 2.47
C MET A 59 2.36 29.17 1.90
N PHE A 60 1.86 28.29 2.75
CA PHE A 60 1.07 27.13 2.33
C PHE A 60 -0.26 27.52 1.69
N VAL A 61 -0.99 28.48 2.26
CA VAL A 61 -2.20 29.02 1.65
C VAL A 61 -1.93 29.56 0.25
N SER A 62 -0.82 30.29 0.05
CA SER A 62 -0.44 30.77 -1.28
C SER A 62 -0.21 29.64 -2.27
N LEU A 63 0.59 28.64 -1.88
CA LEU A 63 0.90 27.47 -2.73
C LEU A 63 -0.36 26.69 -3.12
N LEU A 64 -1.25 26.45 -2.16
CA LEU A 64 -2.49 25.70 -2.36
C LEU A 64 -3.50 26.48 -3.20
N SER A 65 -3.67 27.77 -2.93
CA SER A 65 -4.63 28.65 -3.65
C SER A 65 -4.25 28.87 -5.12
N GLU A 66 -2.97 28.79 -5.45
CA GLU A 66 -2.46 28.87 -6.82
C GLU A 66 -2.38 27.51 -7.51
N PHE A 67 -2.70 26.42 -6.81
CA PHE A 67 -2.54 25.02 -7.26
C PHE A 67 -1.11 24.69 -7.72
N ARG A 68 -0.10 25.32 -7.08
CA ARG A 68 1.30 24.94 -7.27
C ARG A 68 1.67 23.69 -6.49
N PHE A 69 0.90 23.39 -5.46
CA PHE A 69 0.96 22.15 -4.67
C PHE A 69 -0.46 21.72 -4.28
N MET A 70 -0.72 20.43 -4.25
CA MET A 70 -1.96 19.87 -3.75
C MET A 70 -1.61 18.66 -2.86
N PRO A 71 -2.00 18.69 -1.58
CA PRO A 71 -1.76 17.53 -0.70
C PRO A 71 -2.65 16.36 -1.09
N ASN A 72 -2.33 15.19 -0.55
CA ASN A 72 -3.14 14.01 -0.79
C ASN A 72 -4.56 14.13 -0.21
N GLY A 73 -5.45 13.26 -0.67
CA GLY A 73 -6.87 13.31 -0.30
C GLY A 73 -7.14 13.14 1.20
N ARG A 74 -6.27 12.44 1.95
CA ARG A 74 -6.44 12.29 3.41
C ARG A 74 -6.09 13.56 4.16
N THR A 75 -5.06 14.24 3.75
CA THR A 75 -4.73 15.55 4.31
C THR A 75 -5.90 16.53 4.11
N LEU A 76 -6.44 16.60 2.87
CA LEU A 76 -7.60 17.45 2.56
C LEU A 76 -8.84 17.09 3.38
N ALA A 77 -9.12 15.80 3.58
CA ALA A 77 -10.31 15.35 4.29
C ALA A 77 -10.17 15.44 5.81
N ASN A 78 -9.00 15.13 6.37
CA ASN A 78 -8.87 14.87 7.81
C ASN A 78 -8.12 15.97 8.58
N ALA A 79 -7.42 16.89 7.91
CA ALA A 79 -6.76 17.98 8.63
C ALA A 79 -7.78 18.76 9.47
N GLY A 80 -7.49 18.96 10.75
CA GLY A 80 -8.36 19.64 11.70
C GLY A 80 -9.61 18.88 12.14
N THR A 81 -9.70 17.59 11.82
CA THR A 81 -10.78 16.72 12.32
C THR A 81 -10.30 15.88 13.51
N GLY A 82 -11.25 15.26 14.23
CA GLY A 82 -10.93 14.31 15.32
C GLY A 82 -10.21 13.02 14.87
N TRP A 83 -10.14 12.73 13.56
CA TRP A 83 -9.44 11.56 13.03
C TRP A 83 -7.90 11.71 13.06
N GLY A 84 -7.38 12.92 12.91
CA GLY A 84 -5.95 13.22 13.01
C GLY A 84 -5.03 12.52 11.99
N GLN A 85 -5.55 11.61 11.19
CA GLN A 85 -4.79 10.82 10.22
C GLN A 85 -4.61 11.59 8.90
N LEU A 86 -3.40 12.03 8.59
CA LEU A 86 -3.09 12.78 7.38
C LEU A 86 -2.41 11.95 6.29
N ALA A 87 -1.81 10.81 6.64
CA ALA A 87 -1.16 9.91 5.70
C ALA A 87 -2.17 9.05 4.93
N ASN A 88 -1.91 8.78 3.64
CA ASN A 88 -2.77 7.96 2.80
C ASN A 88 -2.46 6.47 2.89
N CYS A 89 -1.16 6.14 2.93
CA CYS A 89 -0.69 4.77 2.73
C CYS A 89 0.32 4.39 3.80
N PHE A 90 0.25 3.15 4.20
CA PHE A 90 1.11 2.54 5.22
C PHE A 90 1.68 1.24 4.70
N VAL A 91 2.89 0.90 5.11
CA VAL A 91 3.48 -0.40 4.86
C VAL A 91 3.60 -1.12 6.20
N LEU A 92 3.03 -2.32 6.27
CA LEU A 92 3.12 -3.16 7.45
C LEU A 92 3.96 -4.40 7.17
N PRO A 93 4.91 -4.74 8.07
CA PRO A 93 5.65 -5.99 7.97
C PRO A 93 4.74 -7.19 8.27
N ILE A 94 5.08 -8.34 7.67
CA ILE A 94 4.45 -9.63 8.00
C ILE A 94 5.55 -10.64 8.24
N ASP A 95 5.64 -11.14 9.46
CA ASP A 95 6.55 -12.22 9.82
C ASP A 95 5.87 -13.59 9.74
N ASP A 96 6.68 -14.64 9.58
CA ASP A 96 6.23 -16.03 9.47
C ASP A 96 5.81 -16.60 10.84
N ASP A 97 4.88 -15.92 11.49
CA ASP A 97 4.28 -16.24 12.79
C ASP A 97 2.78 -16.01 12.74
N MET A 98 1.99 -16.82 13.42
CA MET A 98 0.53 -16.73 13.37
C MET A 98 -0.03 -15.50 14.08
N GLY A 99 0.65 -14.96 15.09
CA GLY A 99 0.16 -13.79 15.82
C GLY A 99 0.69 -13.70 17.26
N ARG A 100 1.75 -14.42 17.58
CA ARG A 100 2.47 -14.27 18.85
C ARG A 100 3.40 -13.06 18.81
N ALA A 101 4.05 -12.87 17.66
CA ALA A 101 4.88 -11.69 17.41
C ALA A 101 4.00 -10.49 17.04
N GLN A 102 4.53 -9.28 17.28
CA GLN A 102 3.86 -8.01 16.92
C GLN A 102 3.53 -7.95 15.43
N ASP A 103 4.45 -8.43 14.59
CA ASP A 103 4.35 -8.42 13.14
C ASP A 103 3.89 -9.78 12.57
N GLY A 104 3.32 -10.64 13.40
CA GLY A 104 2.76 -11.92 12.98
C GLY A 104 1.56 -11.72 12.04
N ILE A 105 1.24 -12.72 11.26
CA ILE A 105 0.20 -12.70 10.21
C ILE A 105 -1.13 -12.11 10.73
N PHE A 106 -1.69 -12.61 11.83
CA PHE A 106 -2.96 -12.10 12.35
C PHE A 106 -2.83 -10.82 13.18
N SER A 107 -1.67 -10.57 13.79
CA SER A 107 -1.39 -9.28 14.44
C SER A 107 -1.34 -8.15 13.42
N THR A 108 -0.65 -8.38 12.30
CA THR A 108 -0.58 -7.43 11.18
C THR A 108 -1.95 -7.25 10.51
N LEU A 109 -2.74 -8.31 10.36
CA LEU A 109 -4.11 -8.20 9.86
C LEU A 109 -4.95 -7.27 10.74
N ARG A 110 -4.91 -7.44 12.07
CA ARG A 110 -5.59 -6.54 13.02
C ARG A 110 -5.17 -5.08 12.84
N ASN A 111 -3.87 -4.81 12.75
CA ASN A 111 -3.35 -3.46 12.58
C ASN A 111 -3.78 -2.84 11.25
N ALA A 112 -3.78 -3.64 10.17
CA ALA A 112 -4.26 -3.22 8.85
C ALA A 112 -5.74 -2.81 8.89
N VAL A 113 -6.58 -3.58 9.58
CA VAL A 113 -8.00 -3.28 9.76
C VAL A 113 -8.21 -1.91 10.40
N LEU A 114 -7.47 -1.57 11.44
CA LEU A 114 -7.56 -0.28 12.13
C LEU A 114 -7.15 0.88 11.20
N ILE A 115 -6.12 0.68 10.38
CA ILE A 115 -5.70 1.67 9.38
C ILE A 115 -6.77 1.84 8.29
N LEU A 116 -7.33 0.75 7.78
CA LEU A 116 -8.38 0.79 6.76
C LEU A 116 -9.64 1.49 7.25
N GLN A 117 -10.03 1.30 8.52
CA GLN A 117 -11.15 2.02 9.15
C GLN A 117 -10.93 3.54 9.16
N SER A 118 -9.69 4.00 9.37
CA SER A 118 -9.35 5.43 9.28
C SER A 118 -9.23 5.91 7.82
N GLY A 119 -9.44 5.01 6.85
CA GLY A 119 -9.42 5.27 5.42
C GLY A 119 -8.02 5.31 4.81
N GLY A 120 -7.00 4.83 5.52
CA GLY A 120 -5.66 4.59 4.97
C GLY A 120 -5.64 3.39 4.03
N GLY A 121 -4.72 3.37 3.05
CA GLY A 121 -4.38 2.18 2.28
C GLY A 121 -3.22 1.42 2.95
N VAL A 122 -3.10 0.12 2.73
CA VAL A 122 -2.03 -0.67 3.35
C VAL A 122 -1.32 -1.55 2.32
N GLY A 123 0.01 -1.49 2.33
CA GLY A 123 0.89 -2.35 1.56
C GLY A 123 1.57 -3.40 2.44
N PHE A 124 1.81 -4.59 1.87
CA PHE A 124 2.44 -5.71 2.56
C PHE A 124 3.49 -6.38 1.67
N SER A 125 4.59 -6.81 2.28
CA SER A 125 5.48 -7.80 1.68
C SER A 125 5.23 -9.16 2.33
N PHE A 126 4.80 -10.13 1.53
CA PHE A 126 4.59 -11.51 1.96
C PHE A 126 5.85 -12.37 1.86
N GLY A 127 6.98 -11.76 1.52
CA GLY A 127 8.22 -12.46 1.22
C GLY A 127 8.87 -13.20 2.40
N ARG A 128 8.47 -12.94 3.63
CA ARG A 128 8.98 -13.64 4.82
C ARG A 128 8.19 -14.89 5.18
N ILE A 129 6.98 -15.07 4.63
CA ILE A 129 6.13 -16.23 4.91
C ILE A 129 6.72 -17.47 4.25
N ARG A 130 6.82 -18.59 4.99
CA ARG A 130 7.30 -19.86 4.45
C ARG A 130 6.44 -20.34 3.29
N PRO A 131 7.05 -21.03 2.31
CA PRO A 131 6.33 -21.47 1.12
C PRO A 131 5.37 -22.62 1.41
N LYS A 132 4.40 -22.78 0.53
CA LYS A 132 3.49 -23.92 0.49
C LYS A 132 4.25 -25.24 0.48
N GLY A 133 3.85 -26.16 1.35
CA GLY A 133 4.46 -27.47 1.51
C GLY A 133 5.67 -27.50 2.43
N ASP A 134 6.17 -26.36 2.94
CA ASP A 134 7.22 -26.36 3.95
C ASP A 134 6.71 -26.92 5.30
N SER A 135 7.63 -27.38 6.12
CA SER A 135 7.29 -28.03 7.40
C SER A 135 6.82 -27.02 8.46
N ILE A 136 5.79 -27.40 9.22
CA ILE A 136 5.35 -26.68 10.41
C ILE A 136 5.88 -27.45 11.63
N GLY A 137 6.86 -26.85 12.35
CA GLY A 137 7.57 -27.52 13.45
C GLY A 137 6.67 -27.98 14.60
N SER A 138 5.64 -27.18 14.94
CA SER A 138 4.76 -27.48 16.08
C SER A 138 3.70 -28.54 15.81
N SER A 139 3.18 -28.63 14.59
CA SER A 139 2.07 -29.52 14.22
C SER A 139 2.47 -30.69 13.33
N LYS A 140 3.74 -30.76 12.91
CA LYS A 140 4.26 -31.71 11.89
C LYS A 140 3.49 -31.65 10.55
N GLY A 141 2.68 -30.60 10.36
CA GLY A 141 1.90 -30.37 9.15
C GLY A 141 2.70 -29.70 8.03
N LYS A 142 1.99 -29.34 6.96
CA LYS A 142 2.52 -28.61 5.80
C LYS A 142 1.94 -27.21 5.73
N ALA A 143 2.76 -26.21 5.44
CA ALA A 143 2.34 -24.82 5.25
C ALA A 143 1.44 -24.69 4.02
N THR A 144 0.45 -23.80 4.12
CA THR A 144 -0.49 -23.51 3.03
C THR A 144 0.06 -22.47 2.03
N GLY A 145 1.11 -21.74 2.43
CA GLY A 145 1.81 -20.76 1.60
C GLY A 145 1.16 -19.38 1.56
N VAL A 146 1.80 -18.48 0.82
CA VAL A 146 1.49 -17.05 0.74
C VAL A 146 0.07 -16.78 0.26
N VAL A 147 -0.37 -17.40 -0.83
CA VAL A 147 -1.67 -17.11 -1.46
C VAL A 147 -2.85 -17.43 -0.53
N SER A 148 -2.70 -18.44 0.34
CA SER A 148 -3.75 -18.78 1.33
C SER A 148 -3.96 -17.64 2.33
N PHE A 149 -2.88 -17.05 2.85
CA PHE A 149 -2.98 -15.90 3.76
C PHE A 149 -3.44 -14.63 3.04
N LEU A 150 -3.01 -14.42 1.80
CA LEU A 150 -3.51 -13.31 0.98
C LEU A 150 -5.04 -13.36 0.83
N LYS A 151 -5.63 -14.56 0.63
CA LYS A 151 -7.09 -14.75 0.59
C LYS A 151 -7.77 -14.44 1.93
N VAL A 152 -7.15 -14.77 3.05
CA VAL A 152 -7.67 -14.42 4.39
C VAL A 152 -7.74 -12.90 4.55
N TYR A 153 -6.69 -12.20 4.17
CA TYR A 153 -6.64 -10.73 4.20
C TYR A 153 -7.69 -10.11 3.28
N ASP A 154 -7.78 -10.60 2.04
CA ASP A 154 -8.77 -10.12 1.07
C ASP A 154 -10.20 -10.26 1.59
N THR A 155 -10.54 -11.43 2.14
CA THR A 155 -11.87 -11.66 2.74
C THR A 155 -12.14 -10.73 3.92
N ALA A 156 -11.16 -10.52 4.81
CA ALA A 156 -11.31 -9.60 5.93
C ALA A 156 -11.55 -8.17 5.45
N PHE A 157 -10.81 -7.72 4.45
CA PHE A 157 -10.94 -6.36 3.91
C PHE A 157 -12.23 -6.16 3.12
N TRP A 158 -12.73 -7.20 2.46
CA TRP A 158 -14.05 -7.19 1.83
C TRP A 158 -15.16 -6.95 2.86
N VAL A 159 -15.14 -7.67 3.98
CA VAL A 159 -16.14 -7.54 5.05
C VAL A 159 -16.13 -6.13 5.64
N ILE A 160 -14.94 -5.56 5.89
CA ILE A 160 -14.80 -4.22 6.47
C ILE A 160 -15.22 -3.13 5.47
N GLY A 161 -14.88 -3.28 4.20
CA GLY A 161 -15.23 -2.34 3.14
C GLY A 161 -16.72 -2.18 2.89
N GLN A 162 -17.53 -3.16 3.28
CA GLN A 162 -19.00 -3.12 3.16
C GLN A 162 -19.66 -2.08 4.09
N GLY A 163 -19.03 -1.74 5.21
CA GLY A 163 -19.53 -0.75 6.17
C GLY A 163 -19.19 0.71 5.86
N GLY A 164 -18.34 0.97 4.84
CA GLY A 164 -17.84 2.30 4.50
C GLY A 164 -17.97 2.62 3.02
N GLY A 165 -18.19 3.89 2.68
CA GLY A 165 -18.38 4.36 1.30
C GLY A 165 -17.15 4.27 0.38
N ARG A 166 -16.06 3.59 0.77
CA ARG A 166 -14.84 3.46 -0.03
C ARG A 166 -14.28 2.03 0.04
N ARG A 167 -14.01 1.43 -1.11
CA ARG A 167 -13.29 0.16 -1.21
C ARG A 167 -11.91 0.27 -0.55
N SER A 168 -11.52 -0.76 0.17
CA SER A 168 -10.16 -0.92 0.70
C SER A 168 -9.16 -0.93 -0.46
N ALA A 169 -8.06 -0.21 -0.31
CA ALA A 169 -6.98 -0.20 -1.29
C ALA A 169 -5.73 -0.79 -0.64
N CYS A 170 -5.43 -2.03 -0.99
CA CYS A 170 -4.28 -2.76 -0.45
C CYS A 170 -3.34 -3.19 -1.57
N MET A 171 -2.08 -3.40 -1.21
CA MET A 171 -1.06 -3.91 -2.12
C MET A 171 -0.32 -5.08 -1.49
N ALA A 172 -0.16 -6.16 -2.26
CA ALA A 172 0.66 -7.29 -1.89
C ALA A 172 1.89 -7.38 -2.80
N VAL A 173 3.06 -7.52 -2.21
CA VAL A 173 4.32 -7.72 -2.91
C VAL A 173 4.89 -9.07 -2.55
N LEU A 174 5.34 -9.82 -3.55
CA LEU A 174 6.12 -11.04 -3.34
C LEU A 174 7.47 -10.93 -4.08
N PRO A 175 8.61 -11.12 -3.39
CA PRO A 175 9.92 -11.15 -4.06
C PRO A 175 9.99 -12.29 -5.09
N VAL A 176 10.58 -12.00 -6.23
CA VAL A 176 10.67 -12.94 -7.39
C VAL A 176 11.37 -14.25 -7.06
N HIS A 177 12.23 -14.26 -6.04
CA HIS A 177 12.93 -15.46 -5.59
C HIS A 177 12.13 -16.33 -4.60
N HIS A 178 10.90 -15.92 -4.26
CA HIS A 178 10.07 -16.71 -3.33
C HIS A 178 9.56 -18.00 -4.00
N PRO A 179 9.55 -19.16 -3.30
CA PRO A 179 9.09 -20.43 -3.88
C PRO A 179 7.65 -20.43 -4.39
N ASP A 180 6.75 -19.64 -3.78
CA ASP A 180 5.34 -19.53 -4.17
C ASP A 180 5.10 -18.54 -5.31
N ILE A 181 6.16 -18.08 -6.00
CA ILE A 181 6.05 -16.99 -6.99
C ILE A 181 5.06 -17.32 -8.12
N TYR A 182 5.02 -18.56 -8.59
CA TYR A 182 4.08 -18.96 -9.65
C TYR A 182 2.63 -18.94 -9.15
N ASP A 183 2.37 -19.50 -7.96
CA ASP A 183 1.03 -19.45 -7.33
C ASP A 183 0.57 -17.99 -7.15
N PHE A 184 1.50 -17.09 -6.81
CA PHE A 184 1.22 -15.66 -6.63
C PHE A 184 0.92 -14.95 -7.96
N ILE A 185 1.69 -15.20 -9.03
CA ILE A 185 1.44 -14.62 -10.35
C ILE A 185 0.04 -15.01 -10.87
N HIS A 186 -0.37 -16.25 -10.61
CA HIS A 186 -1.64 -16.79 -11.09
C HIS A 186 -2.84 -16.52 -10.17
N CYS A 187 -2.62 -16.00 -8.95
CA CYS A 187 -3.67 -15.96 -7.92
C CYS A 187 -4.89 -15.09 -8.28
N LYS A 188 -4.76 -14.20 -9.27
CA LYS A 188 -5.83 -13.33 -9.80
C LYS A 188 -6.22 -13.66 -11.24
N GLU A 189 -5.87 -14.83 -11.76
CA GLU A 189 -6.22 -15.24 -13.12
C GLU A 189 -7.74 -15.22 -13.39
N LYS A 190 -8.52 -15.54 -12.37
CA LYS A 190 -9.98 -15.51 -12.44
C LYS A 190 -10.51 -14.21 -11.86
N GLU A 191 -11.46 -13.58 -12.54
CA GLU A 191 -12.21 -12.43 -12.01
C GLU A 191 -12.91 -12.78 -10.69
N GLY A 192 -13.08 -11.79 -9.81
CA GLY A 192 -13.73 -11.95 -8.51
C GLY A 192 -12.85 -12.59 -7.42
N VAL A 193 -11.55 -12.76 -7.67
CA VAL A 193 -10.61 -13.34 -6.69
C VAL A 193 -9.58 -12.30 -6.29
N ILE A 194 -9.42 -12.08 -4.96
CA ILE A 194 -8.44 -11.15 -4.39
C ILE A 194 -8.63 -9.72 -4.94
N GLU A 195 -9.86 -9.23 -4.92
CA GLU A 195 -10.25 -7.95 -5.52
C GLU A 195 -9.78 -6.71 -4.76
N HIS A 196 -9.46 -6.84 -3.46
CA HIS A 196 -9.03 -5.73 -2.61
C HIS A 196 -7.52 -5.50 -2.63
N PHE A 197 -6.81 -6.32 -3.39
CA PHE A 197 -5.36 -6.20 -3.55
C PHE A 197 -4.96 -5.94 -4.99
N ASN A 198 -4.09 -4.96 -5.16
CA ASN A 198 -3.16 -4.95 -6.29
C ASN A 198 -1.99 -5.84 -5.91
N ILE A 199 -1.51 -6.66 -6.84
CA ILE A 199 -0.36 -7.54 -6.61
C ILE A 199 0.84 -7.12 -7.47
N SER A 200 2.04 -7.22 -6.90
CA SER A 200 3.27 -6.92 -7.64
C SER A 200 4.40 -7.88 -7.28
N VAL A 201 5.21 -8.19 -8.27
CA VAL A 201 6.43 -8.97 -8.08
C VAL A 201 7.59 -8.03 -7.78
N GLY A 202 8.28 -8.25 -6.65
CA GLY A 202 9.49 -7.53 -6.29
C GLY A 202 10.69 -8.11 -7.05
N ILE A 203 11.21 -7.36 -8.03
CA ILE A 203 12.28 -7.78 -8.94
C ILE A 203 13.62 -7.23 -8.44
N THR A 204 14.66 -8.09 -8.50
CA THR A 204 16.03 -7.73 -8.16
C THR A 204 16.89 -7.58 -9.41
N ASP A 205 18.00 -6.82 -9.32
CA ASP A 205 18.99 -6.72 -10.38
C ASP A 205 19.60 -8.09 -10.74
N ALA A 206 19.76 -8.95 -9.73
CA ALA A 206 20.26 -10.32 -9.95
C ALA A 206 19.31 -11.15 -10.84
N PHE A 207 17.99 -11.01 -10.62
CA PHE A 207 17.00 -11.65 -11.47
C PHE A 207 17.04 -11.11 -12.90
N MET A 208 17.08 -9.79 -13.09
CA MET A 208 17.12 -9.19 -14.42
C MET A 208 18.38 -9.61 -15.19
N ARG A 209 19.54 -9.66 -14.53
CA ARG A 209 20.77 -10.21 -15.15
C ARG A 209 20.63 -11.68 -15.56
N ALA A 210 19.90 -12.48 -14.76
CA ALA A 210 19.62 -13.88 -15.12
C ALA A 210 18.66 -13.99 -16.32
N VAL A 211 17.67 -13.09 -16.42
CA VAL A 211 16.77 -12.99 -17.57
C VAL A 211 17.55 -12.66 -18.86
N GLU A 212 18.41 -11.64 -18.80
CA GLU A 212 19.24 -11.23 -19.95
C GLU A 212 20.12 -12.38 -20.44
N LYS A 213 20.81 -13.04 -19.51
CA LYS A 213 21.73 -14.16 -19.80
C LYS A 213 21.02 -15.49 -20.05
N ASN A 214 19.70 -15.54 -19.90
CA ASN A 214 18.88 -16.76 -20.00
C ASN A 214 19.41 -17.93 -19.15
N THR A 215 19.75 -17.63 -17.89
CA THR A 215 20.29 -18.59 -16.94
C THR A 215 19.24 -19.07 -15.94
N ASP A 216 19.60 -20.10 -15.17
CA ASP A 216 18.79 -20.53 -14.04
C ASP A 216 18.82 -19.50 -12.91
N PHE A 217 17.69 -19.38 -12.23
CA PHE A 217 17.51 -18.51 -11.08
C PHE A 217 16.99 -19.33 -9.87
N PRO A 218 17.60 -19.20 -8.69
CA PRO A 218 17.18 -19.95 -7.52
C PRO A 218 15.94 -19.32 -6.87
N LEU A 219 14.97 -20.15 -6.52
CA LEU A 219 13.92 -19.79 -5.57
C LEU A 219 14.38 -20.18 -4.18
N ILE A 220 14.27 -19.26 -3.23
CA ILE A 220 14.87 -19.33 -1.90
C ILE A 220 13.77 -19.44 -0.84
N ASN A 221 13.86 -20.43 0.02
CA ASN A 221 12.96 -20.54 1.18
C ASN A 221 13.32 -19.46 2.22
N PRO A 222 12.41 -18.49 2.51
CA PRO A 222 12.72 -17.39 3.41
C PRO A 222 12.98 -17.82 4.86
N ARG A 223 12.46 -18.99 5.28
CA ARG A 223 12.63 -19.50 6.63
C ARG A 223 14.07 -19.93 6.95
N ASN A 224 14.78 -20.48 5.97
CA ASN A 224 16.11 -21.07 6.21
C ASN A 224 17.20 -20.64 5.22
N GLY A 225 16.85 -19.80 4.23
CA GLY A 225 17.78 -19.33 3.20
C GLY A 225 18.17 -20.40 2.16
N GLY A 226 17.63 -21.62 2.26
CA GLY A 226 17.96 -22.71 1.36
C GLY A 226 17.34 -22.58 -0.03
N VAL A 227 18.04 -23.08 -1.05
CA VAL A 227 17.50 -23.16 -2.41
C VAL A 227 16.35 -24.19 -2.42
N TRP A 228 15.14 -23.73 -2.73
CA TRP A 228 13.96 -24.57 -2.86
C TRP A 228 13.92 -25.31 -4.19
N LYS A 229 14.10 -24.57 -5.27
CA LYS A 229 14.28 -25.08 -6.63
C LYS A 229 14.95 -24.03 -7.50
N LYS A 230 15.44 -24.43 -8.67
CA LYS A 230 15.90 -23.51 -9.73
C LYS A 230 14.88 -23.47 -10.86
N VAL A 231 14.70 -22.29 -11.46
CA VAL A 231 13.81 -22.04 -12.58
C VAL A 231 14.56 -21.28 -13.67
N LYS A 232 14.11 -21.33 -14.91
CA LYS A 232 14.63 -20.47 -15.99
C LYS A 232 14.13 -19.04 -15.76
N ALA A 233 15.06 -18.12 -15.53
CA ALA A 233 14.72 -16.72 -15.23
C ALA A 233 13.85 -16.07 -16.32
N ARG A 234 14.20 -16.33 -17.60
CA ARG A 234 13.45 -15.78 -18.73
C ARG A 234 12.04 -16.35 -18.85
N GLU A 235 11.83 -17.63 -18.58
CA GLU A 235 10.50 -18.24 -18.55
C GLU A 235 9.63 -17.63 -17.46
N LEU A 236 10.18 -17.46 -16.25
CA LEU A 236 9.47 -16.80 -15.15
C LEU A 236 9.11 -15.33 -15.49
N PHE A 237 10.03 -14.60 -16.13
CA PHE A 237 9.75 -13.23 -16.56
C PHE A 237 8.65 -13.17 -17.63
N VAL A 238 8.69 -14.07 -18.62
CA VAL A 238 7.63 -14.17 -19.65
C VAL A 238 6.28 -14.50 -19.01
N GLU A 239 6.24 -15.33 -17.97
CA GLU A 239 5.01 -15.64 -17.27
C GLU A 239 4.43 -14.40 -16.54
N ILE A 240 5.27 -13.60 -15.88
CA ILE A 240 4.86 -12.31 -15.31
C ILE A 240 4.26 -11.40 -16.39
N VAL A 241 4.94 -11.24 -17.52
CA VAL A 241 4.48 -10.38 -18.63
C VAL A 241 3.15 -10.89 -19.21
N LYS A 242 3.00 -12.21 -19.38
CA LYS A 242 1.79 -12.83 -19.92
C LYS A 242 0.57 -12.53 -19.04
N PHE A 243 0.69 -12.68 -17.71
CA PHE A 243 -0.41 -12.41 -16.79
C PHE A 243 -0.68 -10.90 -16.65
N ALA A 244 0.35 -10.07 -16.61
CA ALA A 244 0.19 -8.62 -16.68
C ALA A 244 -0.53 -8.14 -17.94
N HIS A 245 -0.28 -8.76 -19.07
CA HIS A 245 -1.00 -8.48 -20.33
C HIS A 245 -2.45 -8.99 -20.30
N HIS A 246 -2.70 -10.13 -19.61
CA HIS A 246 -4.02 -10.76 -19.57
C HIS A 246 -5.05 -9.91 -18.82
N ASN A 247 -4.71 -9.42 -17.61
CA ASN A 247 -5.67 -8.71 -16.75
C ASN A 247 -5.08 -7.49 -16.03
N GLY A 248 -3.87 -7.02 -16.39
CA GLY A 248 -3.21 -5.88 -15.77
C GLY A 248 -2.37 -6.21 -14.53
N GLU A 249 -2.36 -7.46 -14.06
CA GLU A 249 -1.64 -7.89 -12.86
C GLU A 249 -0.91 -9.24 -13.07
N PRO A 250 0.25 -9.46 -12.43
CA PRO A 250 0.92 -8.59 -11.45
C PRO A 250 1.64 -7.40 -12.08
N GLY A 251 1.79 -6.32 -11.30
CA GLY A 251 2.79 -5.29 -11.58
C GLY A 251 4.20 -5.75 -11.22
N VAL A 252 5.21 -4.89 -11.46
CA VAL A 252 6.60 -5.15 -11.05
C VAL A 252 7.15 -3.96 -10.27
N LEU A 253 7.98 -4.25 -9.26
CA LEU A 253 8.75 -3.27 -8.50
C LEU A 253 10.23 -3.62 -8.59
N PHE A 254 11.04 -2.72 -9.12
CA PHE A 254 12.50 -2.87 -9.18
C PHE A 254 13.12 -2.46 -7.84
N LEU A 255 13.13 -3.39 -6.88
CA LEU A 255 13.47 -3.11 -5.48
C LEU A 255 14.89 -2.56 -5.30
N ASP A 256 15.87 -3.14 -5.98
CA ASP A 256 17.26 -2.68 -5.87
C ASP A 256 17.43 -1.27 -6.46
N ALA A 257 16.76 -0.98 -7.58
CA ALA A 257 16.79 0.35 -8.17
C ALA A 257 16.12 1.39 -7.26
N ALA A 258 14.95 1.05 -6.72
CA ALA A 258 14.25 1.92 -5.77
C ALA A 258 15.12 2.22 -4.54
N ASN A 259 15.77 1.20 -3.95
CA ASN A 259 16.60 1.37 -2.76
C ASN A 259 17.89 2.16 -3.01
N ARG A 260 18.46 2.11 -4.22
CA ARG A 260 19.65 2.93 -4.55
C ARG A 260 19.37 4.43 -4.55
N GLU A 261 18.17 4.80 -4.97
CA GLU A 261 17.77 6.21 -5.16
C GLU A 261 16.76 6.67 -4.11
N ASN A 262 16.51 5.87 -3.08
CA ASN A 262 15.52 6.19 -2.04
C ASN A 262 16.00 7.38 -1.18
N PRO A 263 15.25 8.49 -1.15
CA PRO A 263 15.61 9.67 -0.35
C PRO A 263 15.23 9.58 1.14
N THR A 264 14.56 8.51 1.56
CA THR A 264 14.03 8.34 2.93
C THR A 264 14.71 7.18 3.66
#